data_c1992f561a41bcc781f62e260d99701c
#
_entry.id   c1992f561a41bcc781f62e260d99701c
#
_cell.length_a   1.000
_cell.length_b   1.000
_cell.length_c   1.000
_cell.angle_alpha   90.00
_cell.angle_beta   90.00
_cell.angle_gamma   90.00
#
_symmetry.space_group_name_H-M   'P 1'
#
loop_
_entity.id
_entity.type
_entity.pdbx_description
1 polymer ?
#
loop_
_entity_poly.entity_id
_entity_poly.type
_entity_poly.pdbx_seq_one_letter_code
_entity_poly.pdbx_strand_id
1 'polypeptide(L)' 'MKPTLYRNKTQHSTTVELLFDAEFRLGEIKEKVVIYRRKDRHYVRKAAEFNAKFELVN' A
#
# COMPACT_ATOMS: atom_id res chain seq x y z
N MET A 1 5.88 -17.55 5.61
CA MET A 1 6.32 -16.16 5.55
C MET A 1 5.26 -15.26 6.19
N LYS A 2 5.68 -14.34 7.05
CA LYS A 2 4.73 -13.45 7.71
C LYS A 2 4.27 -12.37 6.73
N PRO A 3 2.98 -12.04 6.70
CA PRO A 3 2.51 -10.93 5.88
C PRO A 3 3.06 -9.61 6.41
N THR A 4 3.27 -8.67 5.50
CA THR A 4 3.68 -7.31 5.88
C THR A 4 2.40 -6.50 6.09
N LEU A 5 2.16 -6.09 7.32
CA LEU A 5 0.93 -5.41 7.69
C LEU A 5 1.17 -3.93 7.95
N TYR A 6 0.27 -3.12 7.43
CA TYR A 6 0.23 -1.68 7.66
C TYR A 6 -1.12 -1.32 8.26
N ARG A 7 -1.17 -0.25 9.04
CA ARG A 7 -2.43 0.26 9.56
C ARG A 7 -2.60 1.73 9.18
N ASN A 8 -3.84 2.15 9.07
CA ASN A 8 -4.16 3.53 8.80
C ASN A 8 -3.76 4.40 10.00
N LYS A 9 -3.05 5.50 9.74
CA LYS A 9 -2.54 6.38 10.81
C LYS A 9 -3.65 7.05 11.60
N THR A 10 -4.80 7.30 10.97
CA THR A 10 -5.92 7.98 11.62
C THR A 10 -7.01 7.02 12.07
N GLN A 11 -7.08 5.83 11.46
CA GLN A 11 -8.05 4.80 11.83
C GLN A 11 -7.30 3.51 12.09
N HIS A 12 -6.78 3.35 13.28
CA HIS A 12 -5.90 2.22 13.64
C HIS A 12 -6.58 0.86 13.50
N SER A 13 -7.90 0.82 13.46
CA SER A 13 -8.63 -0.44 13.24
C SER A 13 -8.55 -0.91 11.79
N THR A 14 -8.16 -0.06 10.86
CA THR A 14 -8.02 -0.41 9.46
C THR A 14 -6.61 -0.93 9.20
N THR A 15 -6.50 -2.22 8.90
CA THR A 15 -5.24 -2.88 8.61
C THR A 15 -5.26 -3.42 7.18
N VAL A 16 -4.16 -3.26 6.48
CA VAL A 16 -4.01 -3.76 5.11
C VAL A 16 -2.73 -4.58 5.01
N GLU A 17 -2.70 -5.47 4.05
CA GLU A 17 -1.53 -6.29 3.77
C GLU A 17 -0.83 -5.79 2.53
N LEU A 18 0.45 -5.42 2.66
CA LEU A 18 1.27 -5.03 1.52
C LEU A 18 1.60 -6.29 0.72
N LEU A 19 1.29 -6.28 -0.58
CA LEU A 19 1.57 -7.40 -1.45
C LEU A 19 2.80 -7.16 -2.32
N PHE A 20 2.82 -6.04 -3.04
CA PHE A 20 3.91 -5.75 -3.97
C PHE A 20 4.23 -4.26 -4.01
N ASP A 21 5.50 -3.97 -4.24
CA ASP A 21 5.92 -2.68 -4.76
C ASP A 21 6.04 -2.83 -6.27
N ALA A 22 5.56 -1.83 -7.01
CA ALA A 22 5.58 -1.87 -8.47
C ALA A 22 5.86 -0.48 -9.01
N GLU A 23 6.12 -0.41 -10.31
CA GLU A 23 6.30 0.85 -11.00
C GLU A 23 5.23 0.96 -12.08
N PHE A 24 4.50 2.06 -12.06
CA PHE A 24 3.53 2.40 -13.09
C PHE A 24 4.23 3.24 -14.15
N ARG A 25 4.07 2.87 -15.40
CA ARG A 25 4.65 3.61 -16.52
C ARG A 25 3.58 3.94 -17.55
N LEU A 26 3.54 5.22 -17.93
CA LEU A 26 2.66 5.70 -19.00
C LEU A 26 3.41 6.77 -19.76
N GLY A 27 3.88 6.43 -20.99
CA GLY A 27 4.72 7.34 -21.75
C GLY A 27 5.99 7.66 -20.97
N GLU A 28 6.21 8.95 -20.70
CA GLU A 28 7.36 9.39 -19.92
C GLU A 28 7.11 9.42 -18.43
N ILE A 29 5.87 9.16 -18.02
CA ILE A 29 5.50 9.16 -16.61
C ILE A 29 5.92 7.85 -15.97
N LYS A 30 6.65 7.97 -14.85
CA LYS A 30 7.05 6.83 -14.04
C LYS A 30 6.68 7.13 -12.60
N GLU A 31 5.92 6.24 -11.98
CA GLU A 31 5.53 6.41 -10.59
C GLU A 31 5.63 5.10 -9.84
N LYS A 32 6.16 5.17 -8.63
CA LYS A 32 6.17 4.01 -7.75
C LYS A 32 4.79 3.86 -7.13
N VAL A 33 4.27 2.64 -7.16
CA VAL A 33 2.96 2.32 -6.62
C VAL A 33 3.09 1.15 -5.67
N VAL A 34 2.10 1.03 -4.79
CA VAL A 34 1.98 -0.06 -3.84
C VAL A 34 0.69 -0.79 -4.12
N ILE A 35 0.77 -2.12 -4.21
CA ILE A 35 -0.40 -2.96 -4.35
C ILE A 35 -0.63 -3.64 -3.01
N TYR A 36 -1.81 -3.45 -2.45
CA TYR A 36 -2.12 -3.96 -1.13
C TYR A 36 -3.52 -4.56 -1.12
N ARG A 37 -3.79 -5.35 -0.09
CA ARG A 37 -5.05 -6.03 0.07
C ARG A 37 -5.71 -5.60 1.38
N ARG A 38 -7.00 -5.33 1.30
CA ARG A 38 -7.83 -5.12 2.47
C ARG A 38 -9.00 -6.09 2.38
N LYS A 39 -9.05 -7.05 3.32
CA LYS A 39 -10.00 -8.16 3.27
C LYS A 39 -9.79 -8.94 1.97
N ASP A 40 -10.79 -9.04 1.12
CA ASP A 40 -10.71 -9.77 -0.15
C ASP A 40 -10.56 -8.86 -1.37
N ARG A 41 -10.27 -7.56 -1.15
CA ARG A 41 -10.14 -6.60 -2.23
C ARG A 41 -8.70 -6.13 -2.36
N HIS A 42 -8.30 -5.90 -3.61
CA HIS A 42 -6.96 -5.42 -3.95
C HIS A 42 -7.03 -3.97 -4.39
N TYR A 43 -6.04 -3.21 -4.00
CA TYR A 43 -5.98 -1.78 -4.28
C TYR A 43 -4.59 -1.41 -4.78
N VAL A 44 -4.54 -0.34 -5.57
CA VAL A 44 -3.27 0.26 -6.01
C VAL A 44 -3.28 1.71 -5.56
N ARG A 45 -2.16 2.17 -5.04
CA ARG A 45 -2.02 3.55 -4.60
C ARG A 45 -0.58 4.00 -4.86
N LYS A 46 -0.39 5.29 -5.12
CA LYS A 46 0.96 5.83 -5.23
C LYS A 46 1.70 5.61 -3.92
N ALA A 47 2.99 5.24 -4.03
CA ALA A 47 3.77 4.92 -2.83
C ALA A 47 3.80 6.07 -1.84
N ALA A 48 3.93 7.32 -2.33
CA ALA A 48 3.94 8.49 -1.47
C ALA A 48 2.62 8.66 -0.72
N GLU A 49 1.48 8.43 -1.40
CA GLU A 49 0.17 8.50 -0.75
C GLU A 49 -0.03 7.38 0.24
N PHE A 50 0.43 6.18 -0.09
CA PHE A 50 0.34 5.04 0.81
C PHE A 50 1.12 5.32 2.10
N ASN A 51 2.35 5.80 1.97
CA ASN A 51 3.19 6.08 3.12
C ASN A 51 2.66 7.24 3.97
N ALA A 52 1.94 8.18 3.35
CA ALA A 52 1.32 9.28 4.08
C ALA A 52 0.12 8.81 4.92
N LYS A 53 -0.58 7.77 4.49
CA LYS A 53 -1.81 7.30 5.15
C LYS A 53 -1.62 6.08 6.04
N PHE A 54 -0.62 5.28 5.78
CA PHE A 54 -0.42 4.01 6.47
C PHE A 54 0.95 3.95 7.13
N GLU A 55 1.03 3.19 8.20
CA GLU A 55 2.29 2.96 8.91
C GLU A 55 2.49 1.47 9.13
N LEU A 56 3.75 1.05 9.14
CA LEU A 56 4.10 -0.35 9.32
C LEU A 56 3.74 -0.81 10.73
N VAL A 57 3.07 -1.96 10.82
CA VAL A 57 2.66 -2.53 12.10
C VAL A 57 3.73 -3.44 12.67
N ASN A 58 4.36 -4.22 11.79
CA ASN A 58 5.34 -5.22 12.24
C ASN A 58 6.68 -5.09 11.54
#